data_413778f28f2deed7b9234eab81d20fd5
#
_entry.id   413778f28f2deed7b9234eab81d20fd5
#
_cell.length_a   1.000
_cell.length_b   1.000
_cell.length_c   1.000
_cell.angle_alpha   90.00
_cell.angle_beta   90.00
_cell.angle_gamma   90.00
#
_symmetry.space_group_name_H-M   'P 1'
#
loop_
_entity.id
_entity.type
_entity.pdbx_description
1 polymer ?
#
loop_
_entity_poly.entity_id
_entity_poly.type
_entity_poly.pdbx_seq_one_letter_code
_entity_poly.pdbx_strand_id
1 'polypeptide(L)'
;RYDYSPVYHEQLKELPSVGAGGGSGDNNGYAEAIIQAQPDVIIAGFNEDAADELQAQTGIPVVSVRYRTQGFIDEGFHRAMRVFAEVVGAQERCEEVLAYVDACKADLNDRTKDIPDADKLRAYTGAVTFNGRHGFAFTYVNFPAFTAVNALNVADVLLEERTGEAAAEAAASGKAYIGNDGFEVD
;
A
#
# COMPACT_ATOMS: atom_id res chain seq x y z
N ARG A 1 -11.56 11.15 -6.04
CA ARG A 1 -11.49 10.07 -7.05
C ARG A 1 -12.34 8.91 -6.58
N TYR A 2 -13.31 8.51 -7.38
CA TYR A 2 -14.30 7.48 -7.04
C TYR A 2 -14.05 6.18 -7.79
N ASP A 3 -12.97 6.14 -8.57
CA ASP A 3 -12.63 5.08 -9.52
C ASP A 3 -12.34 3.74 -8.82
N TYR A 4 -11.94 3.79 -7.55
CA TYR A 4 -11.61 2.60 -6.75
C TYR A 4 -12.81 1.97 -6.06
N SER A 5 -13.97 2.61 -6.13
CA SER A 5 -15.18 2.15 -5.44
C SER A 5 -16.39 2.16 -6.37
N PRO A 6 -16.40 1.32 -7.42
CA PRO A 6 -17.47 1.34 -8.43
C PRO A 6 -18.86 1.09 -7.83
N VAL A 7 -18.94 0.28 -6.76
CA VAL A 7 -20.22 -0.03 -6.09
C VAL A 7 -20.81 1.19 -5.39
N TYR A 8 -19.96 2.07 -4.84
CA TYR A 8 -20.38 3.24 -4.06
C TYR A 8 -20.16 4.57 -4.81
N HIS A 9 -19.82 4.51 -6.08
CA HIS A 9 -19.48 5.70 -6.88
C HIS A 9 -20.53 6.80 -6.78
N GLU A 10 -21.79 6.45 -6.97
CA GLU A 10 -22.89 7.42 -6.98
C GLU A 10 -23.10 8.10 -5.61
N GLN A 11 -22.82 7.38 -4.53
CA GLN A 11 -22.92 7.91 -3.17
C GLN A 11 -21.72 8.77 -2.82
N LEU A 12 -20.51 8.33 -3.21
CA LEU A 12 -19.27 9.02 -2.87
C LEU A 12 -19.12 10.35 -3.64
N LYS A 13 -19.62 10.45 -4.87
CA LYS A 13 -19.52 11.67 -5.66
C LYS A 13 -20.33 12.85 -5.11
N GLU A 14 -21.35 12.56 -4.30
CA GLU A 14 -22.19 13.57 -3.66
C GLU A 14 -21.58 14.14 -2.37
N LEU A 15 -20.51 13.51 -1.87
CA LEU A 15 -19.83 13.98 -0.67
C LEU A 15 -18.98 15.22 -0.95
N PRO A 16 -18.85 16.14 0.00
CA PRO A 16 -18.01 17.31 -0.16
C PRO A 16 -16.54 16.93 -0.31
N SER A 17 -15.84 17.59 -1.23
CA SER A 17 -14.39 17.42 -1.37
C SER A 17 -13.68 18.25 -0.30
N VAL A 18 -12.87 17.56 0.50
CA VAL A 18 -12.09 18.18 1.59
C VAL A 18 -10.59 18.30 1.28
N GLY A 19 -10.19 18.05 0.04
CA GLY A 19 -8.80 18.15 -0.40
C GLY A 19 -8.64 17.81 -1.88
N ALA A 20 -7.49 18.16 -2.44
CA ALA A 20 -7.20 17.90 -3.85
C ALA A 20 -7.03 16.41 -4.16
N GLY A 21 -6.68 15.61 -3.15
CA GLY A 21 -6.30 14.21 -3.34
C GLY A 21 -5.03 14.08 -4.17
N GLY A 22 -4.49 12.89 -4.25
CA GLY A 22 -3.31 12.64 -5.06
C GLY A 22 -2.36 11.67 -4.38
N GLY A 23 -1.43 11.09 -5.17
CA GLY A 23 -0.48 10.10 -4.68
C GLY A 23 0.84 10.67 -4.17
N SER A 24 1.15 11.92 -4.49
CA SER A 24 2.39 12.57 -4.09
C SER A 24 2.16 14.08 -3.97
N GLY A 25 2.56 14.66 -2.88
CA GLY A 25 2.43 16.08 -2.60
C GLY A 25 1.63 16.35 -1.34
N ASP A 26 1.28 17.58 -1.12
CA ASP A 26 0.49 18.04 0.02
C ASP A 26 -0.91 17.44 0.00
N ASN A 27 -1.01 16.21 0.51
CA ASN A 27 -2.29 15.53 0.74
C ASN A 27 -2.99 16.03 2.01
N ASN A 28 -2.50 17.12 2.57
CA ASN A 28 -3.13 17.79 3.66
C ASN A 28 -4.52 18.23 3.22
N GLY A 29 -5.54 17.72 3.88
CA GLY A 29 -6.90 18.21 3.68
C GLY A 29 -6.93 19.71 3.92
N TYR A 30 -7.83 20.39 3.24
CA TYR A 30 -8.06 21.79 3.53
C TYR A 30 -8.80 21.90 4.85
N ALA A 31 -8.14 22.35 5.90
CA ALA A 31 -8.70 22.41 7.25
C ALA A 31 -10.07 23.13 7.29
N GLU A 32 -10.23 24.22 6.54
CA GLU A 32 -11.51 24.94 6.45
C GLU A 32 -12.63 24.07 5.85
N ALA A 33 -12.34 23.32 4.78
CA ALA A 33 -13.31 22.45 4.14
C ALA A 33 -13.69 21.27 5.04
N ILE A 34 -12.72 20.74 5.79
CA ILE A 34 -12.96 19.69 6.78
C ILE A 34 -13.86 20.21 7.90
N ILE A 35 -13.54 21.37 8.47
CA ILE A 35 -14.37 22.00 9.50
C ILE A 35 -15.79 22.25 9.00
N GLN A 36 -15.94 22.69 7.75
CA GLN A 36 -17.25 22.90 7.14
C GLN A 36 -18.04 21.61 6.94
N ALA A 37 -17.35 20.49 6.66
CA ALA A 37 -17.97 19.18 6.53
C ALA A 37 -18.40 18.58 7.88
N GLN A 38 -17.88 19.09 8.99
CA GLN A 38 -18.23 18.70 10.37
C GLN A 38 -18.14 17.18 10.65
N PRO A 39 -17.04 16.49 10.31
CA PRO A 39 -16.90 15.09 10.66
C PRO A 39 -16.64 14.92 12.16
N ASP A 40 -17.03 13.78 12.72
CA ASP A 40 -16.73 13.41 14.11
C ASP A 40 -15.26 13.00 14.29
N VAL A 41 -14.63 12.49 13.24
CA VAL A 41 -13.24 12.01 13.23
C VAL A 41 -12.64 12.12 11.82
N ILE A 42 -11.34 12.39 11.77
CA ILE A 42 -10.56 12.36 10.54
C ILE A 42 -9.71 11.10 10.54
N ILE A 43 -9.82 10.28 9.51
CA ILE A 43 -8.95 9.12 9.31
C ILE A 43 -8.01 9.42 8.15
N ALA A 44 -6.72 9.33 8.38
CA ALA A 44 -5.71 9.71 7.40
C ALA A 44 -4.48 8.80 7.46
N GLY A 45 -3.71 8.73 6.36
CA GLY A 45 -2.43 8.03 6.30
C GLY A 45 -1.23 8.94 6.57
N PHE A 46 -1.38 9.99 7.35
CA PHE A 46 -0.35 10.97 7.65
C PHE A 46 0.71 10.44 8.62
N ASN A 47 1.86 11.11 8.69
CA ASN A 47 2.77 10.93 9.82
C ASN A 47 2.21 11.61 11.07
N GLU A 48 2.82 11.36 12.23
CA GLU A 48 2.32 11.86 13.51
C GLU A 48 2.27 13.40 13.52
N ASP A 49 3.33 14.07 13.05
CA ASP A 49 3.40 15.54 13.05
C ASP A 49 2.28 16.16 12.20
N ALA A 50 2.04 15.63 10.99
CA ALA A 50 0.98 16.12 10.11
C ALA A 50 -0.43 15.81 10.65
N ALA A 51 -0.60 14.69 11.34
CA ALA A 51 -1.85 14.35 12.00
C ALA A 51 -2.13 15.31 13.19
N ASP A 52 -1.14 15.57 14.00
CA ASP A 52 -1.23 16.50 15.14
C ASP A 52 -1.49 17.94 14.67
N GLU A 53 -0.82 18.37 13.60
CA GLU A 53 -1.04 19.68 13.01
C GLU A 53 -2.48 19.83 12.50
N LEU A 54 -2.98 18.85 11.74
CA LEU A 54 -4.35 18.88 11.24
C LEU A 54 -5.37 18.86 12.38
N GLN A 55 -5.14 18.05 13.42
CA GLN A 55 -5.99 18.03 14.61
C GLN A 55 -5.99 19.39 15.32
N ALA A 56 -4.83 20.03 15.45
CA ALA A 56 -4.74 21.36 16.06
C ALA A 56 -5.46 22.44 15.24
N GLN A 57 -5.38 22.36 13.90
CA GLN A 57 -6.03 23.31 12.98
C GLN A 57 -7.55 23.15 12.97
N THR A 58 -8.04 21.92 13.01
CA THR A 58 -9.47 21.64 12.85
C THR A 58 -10.23 21.51 14.16
N GLY A 59 -9.54 21.15 15.24
CA GLY A 59 -10.16 20.78 16.52
C GLY A 59 -10.89 19.44 16.48
N ILE A 60 -10.73 18.65 15.41
CA ILE A 60 -11.38 17.37 15.19
C ILE A 60 -10.36 16.25 15.42
N PRO A 61 -10.69 15.17 16.15
CA PRO A 61 -9.77 14.06 16.37
C PRO A 61 -9.24 13.48 15.07
N VAL A 62 -7.92 13.26 14.97
CA VAL A 62 -7.29 12.63 13.80
C VAL A 62 -6.73 11.29 14.19
N VAL A 63 -7.16 10.23 13.49
CA VAL A 63 -6.62 8.88 13.62
C VAL A 63 -5.73 8.59 12.42
N SER A 64 -4.43 8.49 12.66
CA SER A 64 -3.48 8.13 11.62
C SER A 64 -3.42 6.61 11.47
N VAL A 65 -3.90 6.12 10.35
CA VAL A 65 -3.84 4.69 10.00
C VAL A 65 -2.81 4.50 8.89
N ARG A 66 -1.59 4.14 9.30
CA ARG A 66 -0.50 3.86 8.37
C ARG A 66 -0.25 2.36 8.34
N TYR A 67 -0.33 1.79 7.16
CA TYR A 67 0.17 0.45 6.92
C TYR A 67 1.35 0.53 5.97
N ARG A 68 2.52 0.18 6.45
CA ARG A 68 3.66 -0.13 5.60
C ARG A 68 3.76 -1.63 5.58
N THR A 69 3.44 -2.22 4.45
CA THR A 69 3.59 -3.64 4.24
C THR A 69 4.92 -3.88 3.56
N GLN A 70 5.72 -4.79 4.10
CA GLN A 70 6.88 -5.32 3.40
C GLN A 70 6.53 -6.51 2.52
N GLY A 71 5.25 -6.86 2.48
CA GLY A 71 4.72 -7.99 1.74
C GLY A 71 3.27 -7.77 1.31
N PHE A 72 2.68 -8.81 0.72
CA PHE A 72 1.30 -8.81 0.30
C PHE A 72 0.38 -9.15 1.48
N ILE A 73 -0.34 -8.12 1.97
CA ILE A 73 -1.32 -8.27 3.07
C ILE A 73 -0.72 -8.98 4.28
N ASP A 74 0.06 -8.25 5.01
CA ASP A 74 0.77 -8.72 6.21
C ASP A 74 0.07 -8.25 7.51
N GLU A 75 0.70 -8.49 8.66
CA GLU A 75 0.21 -8.06 9.97
C GLU A 75 0.03 -6.54 10.08
N GLY A 76 0.78 -5.75 9.32
CA GLY A 76 0.61 -4.29 9.26
C GLY A 76 -0.75 -3.92 8.67
N PHE A 77 -1.17 -4.61 7.61
CA PHE A 77 -2.50 -4.46 7.02
C PHE A 77 -3.59 -4.88 8.00
N HIS A 78 -3.46 -6.05 8.64
CA HIS A 78 -4.43 -6.54 9.61
C HIS A 78 -4.64 -5.56 10.76
N ARG A 79 -3.54 -5.04 11.32
CA ARG A 79 -3.59 -4.04 12.38
C ARG A 79 -4.27 -2.74 11.92
N ALA A 80 -3.94 -2.25 10.74
CA ALA A 80 -4.54 -1.04 10.19
C ALA A 80 -6.04 -1.21 9.97
N MET A 81 -6.47 -2.35 9.45
CA MET A 81 -7.88 -2.67 9.25
C MET A 81 -8.66 -2.73 10.58
N ARG A 82 -8.06 -3.31 11.63
CA ARG A 82 -8.69 -3.37 12.95
C ARG A 82 -8.81 -1.99 13.60
N VAL A 83 -7.78 -1.15 13.48
CA VAL A 83 -7.86 0.25 13.96
C VAL A 83 -8.96 1.01 13.23
N PHE A 84 -9.03 0.88 11.91
CA PHE A 84 -10.09 1.49 11.12
C PHE A 84 -11.49 1.00 11.56
N ALA A 85 -11.65 -0.31 11.71
CA ALA A 85 -12.91 -0.92 12.12
C ALA A 85 -13.36 -0.47 13.52
N GLU A 86 -12.41 -0.29 14.45
CA GLU A 86 -12.70 0.23 15.79
C GLU A 86 -13.28 1.64 15.73
N VAL A 87 -12.69 2.50 14.90
CA VAL A 87 -13.15 3.89 14.74
C VAL A 87 -14.56 3.96 14.16
N VAL A 88 -14.88 3.09 13.19
CA VAL A 88 -16.21 3.10 12.51
C VAL A 88 -17.22 2.14 13.09
N GLY A 89 -16.87 1.41 14.15
CA GLY A 89 -17.78 0.46 14.81
C GLY A 89 -18.10 -0.79 13.96
N ALA A 90 -17.15 -1.25 13.13
CA ALA A 90 -17.34 -2.34 12.17
C ALA A 90 -16.42 -3.55 12.44
N GLN A 91 -16.14 -3.86 13.70
CA GLN A 91 -15.16 -4.87 14.10
C GLN A 91 -15.51 -6.27 13.57
N GLU A 92 -16.76 -6.69 13.68
CA GLU A 92 -17.21 -8.00 13.19
C GLU A 92 -17.00 -8.12 11.67
N ARG A 93 -17.38 -7.10 10.93
CA ARG A 93 -17.18 -7.07 9.48
C ARG A 93 -15.70 -7.05 9.09
N CYS A 94 -14.87 -6.40 9.88
CA CYS A 94 -13.42 -6.41 9.68
C CYS A 94 -12.86 -7.83 9.78
N GLU A 95 -13.20 -8.58 10.84
CA GLU A 95 -12.70 -9.95 11.01
C GLU A 95 -13.20 -10.88 9.90
N GLU A 96 -14.42 -10.72 9.40
CA GLU A 96 -14.90 -11.47 8.22
C GLU A 96 -14.04 -11.18 6.97
N VAL A 97 -13.72 -9.90 6.73
CA VAL A 97 -12.89 -9.50 5.58
C VAL A 97 -11.47 -10.04 5.72
N LEU A 98 -10.87 -9.93 6.90
CA LEU A 98 -9.53 -10.44 7.17
C LEU A 98 -9.47 -11.97 7.02
N ALA A 99 -10.46 -12.69 7.54
CA ALA A 99 -10.55 -14.14 7.38
C ALA A 99 -10.68 -14.55 5.90
N TYR A 100 -11.45 -13.81 5.11
CA TYR A 100 -11.55 -14.05 3.67
C TYR A 100 -10.22 -13.84 2.96
N VAL A 101 -9.53 -12.75 3.27
CA VAL A 101 -8.22 -12.43 2.71
C VAL A 101 -7.19 -13.49 3.06
N ASP A 102 -7.16 -13.93 4.32
CA ASP A 102 -6.24 -14.99 4.77
C ASP A 102 -6.54 -16.33 4.10
N ALA A 103 -7.82 -16.65 3.91
CA ALA A 103 -8.22 -17.85 3.17
C ALA A 103 -7.75 -17.80 1.71
N CYS A 104 -7.85 -16.65 1.04
CA CYS A 104 -7.32 -16.47 -0.32
C CYS A 104 -5.79 -16.65 -0.37
N LYS A 105 -5.06 -16.08 0.61
CA LYS A 105 -3.61 -16.26 0.72
C LYS A 105 -3.24 -17.75 0.94
N ALA A 106 -3.96 -18.41 1.82
CA ALA A 106 -3.75 -19.82 2.09
C ALA A 106 -4.01 -20.69 0.85
N ASP A 107 -5.08 -20.42 0.11
CA ASP A 107 -5.39 -21.14 -1.14
C ASP A 107 -4.28 -20.96 -2.19
N LEU A 108 -3.79 -19.73 -2.39
CA LEU A 108 -2.68 -19.47 -3.31
C LEU A 108 -1.40 -20.23 -2.90
N ASN A 109 -1.07 -20.19 -1.61
CA ASN A 109 0.07 -20.92 -1.09
C ASN A 109 -0.11 -22.44 -1.25
N ASP A 110 -1.27 -22.98 -0.90
CA ASP A 110 -1.54 -24.42 -0.98
C ASP A 110 -1.44 -24.98 -2.40
N ARG A 111 -1.79 -24.20 -3.40
CA ARG A 111 -1.65 -24.55 -4.82
C ARG A 111 -0.22 -24.54 -5.32
N THR A 112 0.69 -23.83 -4.66
CA THR A 112 2.02 -23.54 -5.20
C THR A 112 3.18 -23.94 -4.30
N LYS A 113 2.97 -24.20 -3.01
CA LYS A 113 4.02 -24.49 -2.02
C LYS A 113 4.90 -25.69 -2.35
N ASP A 114 4.34 -26.68 -3.04
CA ASP A 114 5.03 -27.93 -3.36
C ASP A 114 5.73 -27.89 -4.74
N ILE A 115 5.71 -26.75 -5.44
CA ILE A 115 6.43 -26.58 -6.71
C ILE A 115 7.94 -26.48 -6.42
N PRO A 116 8.76 -27.42 -6.92
CA PRO A 116 10.21 -27.34 -6.75
C PRO A 116 10.78 -26.06 -7.38
N ASP A 117 11.86 -25.53 -6.84
CA ASP A 117 12.48 -24.29 -7.34
C ASP A 117 12.86 -24.36 -8.82
N ALA A 118 13.25 -25.54 -9.32
CA ALA A 118 13.60 -25.75 -10.71
C ALA A 118 12.38 -25.64 -11.66
N ASP A 119 11.17 -25.84 -11.14
CA ASP A 119 9.92 -25.84 -11.89
C ASP A 119 9.10 -24.57 -11.68
N LYS A 120 9.56 -23.65 -10.80
CA LYS A 120 8.89 -22.38 -10.57
C LYS A 120 8.93 -21.50 -11.81
N LEU A 121 7.82 -20.83 -12.07
CA LEU A 121 7.75 -19.85 -13.15
C LEU A 121 8.67 -18.67 -12.84
N ARG A 122 9.46 -18.28 -13.82
CA ARG A 122 10.28 -17.07 -13.78
C ARG A 122 9.46 -15.92 -14.34
N ALA A 123 9.36 -14.84 -13.57
CA ALA A 123 8.52 -13.70 -13.90
C ALA A 123 9.29 -12.38 -13.74
N TYR A 124 8.88 -11.39 -14.51
CA TYR A 124 9.39 -10.02 -14.45
C TYR A 124 8.22 -9.03 -14.48
N THR A 125 8.27 -8.01 -13.65
CA THR A 125 7.34 -6.88 -13.73
C THR A 125 8.12 -5.63 -14.10
N GLY A 126 7.87 -5.09 -15.28
CA GLY A 126 8.53 -3.88 -15.78
C GLY A 126 7.59 -2.69 -15.86
N ALA A 127 8.14 -1.53 -16.14
CA ALA A 127 7.42 -0.27 -16.28
C ALA A 127 6.54 0.06 -15.06
N VAL A 128 7.00 -0.29 -13.86
CA VAL A 128 6.29 -0.03 -12.61
C VAL A 128 6.09 1.48 -12.45
N THR A 129 4.85 1.90 -12.23
CA THR A 129 4.52 3.31 -12.06
C THR A 129 4.62 3.70 -10.58
N PHE A 130 5.58 4.56 -10.28
CA PHE A 130 5.71 5.17 -8.95
C PHE A 130 6.24 6.60 -9.12
N ASN A 131 5.51 7.58 -8.59
CA ASN A 131 5.83 9.00 -8.75
C ASN A 131 6.03 9.43 -10.21
N GLY A 132 5.32 8.80 -11.16
CA GLY A 132 5.41 9.10 -12.56
C GLY A 132 5.48 7.86 -13.46
N ARG A 133 5.77 8.09 -14.73
CA ARG A 133 5.96 7.02 -15.72
C ARG A 133 7.43 6.68 -15.82
N HIS A 134 7.72 5.39 -15.78
CA HIS A 134 9.09 4.87 -15.89
C HIS A 134 9.24 3.93 -17.09
N GLY A 135 10.48 3.70 -17.51
CA GLY A 135 10.80 2.77 -18.57
C GLY A 135 10.60 1.31 -18.13
N PHE A 136 10.71 0.38 -19.09
CA PHE A 136 10.52 -1.05 -18.86
C PHE A 136 11.47 -1.63 -17.80
N ALA A 137 12.66 -1.11 -17.69
CA ALA A 137 13.64 -1.55 -16.71
C ALA A 137 13.35 -1.11 -15.25
N PHE A 138 12.34 -0.28 -15.02
CA PHE A 138 11.91 0.06 -13.67
C PHE A 138 11.01 -1.05 -13.11
N THR A 139 11.51 -1.77 -12.12
CA THR A 139 10.93 -3.03 -11.64
C THR A 139 10.76 -3.05 -10.12
N TYR A 140 10.06 -4.07 -9.64
CA TYR A 140 9.96 -4.42 -8.23
C TYR A 140 10.84 -5.62 -7.92
N VAL A 141 11.61 -5.50 -6.87
CA VAL A 141 12.22 -6.65 -6.18
C VAL A 141 11.27 -7.15 -5.09
N ASN A 142 11.33 -8.43 -4.77
CA ASN A 142 10.39 -9.07 -3.83
C ASN A 142 8.93 -8.76 -4.18
N PHE A 143 8.57 -8.81 -5.46
CA PHE A 143 7.24 -8.40 -5.91
C PHE A 143 6.16 -9.27 -5.26
N PRO A 144 5.25 -8.65 -4.46
CA PRO A 144 4.33 -9.42 -3.61
C PRO A 144 3.41 -10.37 -4.38
N ALA A 145 3.01 -10.01 -5.60
CA ALA A 145 2.17 -10.87 -6.43
C ALA A 145 2.90 -12.15 -6.87
N PHE A 146 4.22 -12.08 -7.14
CA PHE A 146 5.01 -13.25 -7.47
C PHE A 146 5.24 -14.14 -6.24
N THR A 147 5.52 -13.51 -5.09
CA THR A 147 5.63 -14.24 -3.82
C THR A 147 4.33 -14.97 -3.48
N ALA A 148 3.18 -14.35 -3.71
CA ALA A 148 1.87 -14.95 -3.40
C ALA A 148 1.58 -16.23 -4.20
N VAL A 149 2.17 -16.38 -5.39
CA VAL A 149 2.02 -17.55 -6.26
C VAL A 149 3.30 -18.38 -6.38
N ASN A 150 4.26 -18.16 -5.49
CA ASN A 150 5.53 -18.87 -5.43
C ASN A 150 6.33 -18.84 -6.76
N ALA A 151 6.18 -17.76 -7.53
CA ALA A 151 6.98 -17.52 -8.73
C ALA A 151 8.33 -16.87 -8.37
N LEU A 152 9.35 -17.11 -9.20
CA LEU A 152 10.65 -16.48 -9.06
C LEU A 152 10.65 -15.13 -9.78
N ASN A 153 10.92 -14.06 -9.03
CA ASN A 153 11.13 -12.75 -9.63
C ASN A 153 12.57 -12.66 -10.14
N VAL A 154 12.74 -12.54 -11.45
CA VAL A 154 14.09 -12.48 -12.04
C VAL A 154 14.84 -11.18 -11.67
N ALA A 155 14.14 -10.16 -11.22
CA ALA A 155 14.72 -8.93 -10.73
C ALA A 155 15.34 -9.04 -9.32
N ASP A 156 15.06 -10.12 -8.57
CA ASP A 156 15.54 -10.26 -7.19
C ASP A 156 17.06 -10.43 -7.10
N VAL A 157 17.71 -10.86 -8.19
CA VAL A 157 19.19 -10.87 -8.28
C VAL A 157 19.80 -9.49 -8.07
N LEU A 158 19.07 -8.43 -8.38
CA LEU A 158 19.52 -7.05 -8.19
C LEU A 158 19.66 -6.67 -6.70
N LEU A 159 19.03 -7.41 -5.80
CA LEU A 159 19.22 -7.24 -4.34
C LEU A 159 20.58 -7.74 -3.90
N GLU A 160 21.05 -8.83 -4.50
CA GLU A 160 22.35 -9.43 -4.18
C GLU A 160 23.52 -8.61 -4.73
N GLU A 161 23.33 -7.97 -5.88
CA GLU A 161 24.33 -7.14 -6.54
C GLU A 161 24.47 -5.74 -5.93
N ARG A 162 23.42 -5.23 -5.29
CA ARG A 162 23.47 -3.97 -4.55
C ARG A 162 23.97 -4.20 -3.13
N THR A 163 25.27 -4.39 -2.99
CA THR A 163 25.93 -4.40 -1.68
C THR A 163 26.25 -2.97 -1.25
N GLY A 164 25.83 -2.56 -0.04
CA GLY A 164 26.20 -1.29 0.56
C GLY A 164 25.01 -0.49 1.12
N GLU A 165 25.26 0.79 1.40
CA GLU A 165 24.29 1.70 2.03
C GLU A 165 22.98 1.82 1.26
N ALA A 166 22.99 1.81 -0.07
CA ALA A 166 21.81 1.90 -0.90
C ALA A 166 20.87 0.68 -0.76
N ALA A 167 21.40 -0.53 -0.56
CA ALA A 167 20.59 -1.71 -0.30
C ALA A 167 20.00 -1.70 1.11
N ALA A 168 20.78 -1.24 2.09
CA ALA A 168 20.33 -1.06 3.47
C ALA A 168 19.23 0.02 3.57
N GLU A 169 19.38 1.12 2.85
CA GLU A 169 18.38 2.20 2.80
C GLU A 169 17.09 1.76 2.09
N ALA A 170 17.19 1.01 0.99
CA ALA A 170 16.05 0.45 0.29
C ALA A 170 15.30 -0.57 1.18
N ALA A 171 16.01 -1.43 1.88
CA ALA A 171 15.43 -2.38 2.82
C ALA A 171 14.80 -1.68 4.02
N ALA A 172 15.47 -0.67 4.60
CA ALA A 172 14.98 0.09 5.75
C ALA A 172 13.78 0.99 5.40
N SER A 173 13.72 1.51 4.17
CA SER A 173 12.62 2.37 3.71
C SER A 173 11.38 1.60 3.26
N GLY A 174 11.45 0.26 3.17
CA GLY A 174 10.39 -0.59 2.61
C GLY A 174 10.11 -0.30 1.13
N LYS A 175 11.02 0.37 0.44
CA LYS A 175 10.92 0.62 -0.99
C LYS A 175 11.42 -0.60 -1.74
N ALA A 176 10.47 -1.39 -2.22
CA ALA A 176 10.74 -2.62 -2.96
C ALA A 176 11.00 -2.39 -4.46
N TYR A 177 11.22 -1.15 -4.89
CA TYR A 177 11.48 -0.88 -6.29
C TYR A 177 12.89 -0.35 -6.50
N ILE A 178 13.47 -0.85 -7.55
CA ILE A 178 14.76 -0.43 -8.04
C ILE A 178 14.51 0.49 -9.22
N GLY A 179 14.79 1.76 -9.02
CA GLY A 179 14.88 2.74 -10.09
C GLY A 179 16.12 2.45 -10.91
N ASN A 180 15.98 2.61 -12.20
CA ASN A 180 16.91 2.18 -13.17
C ASN A 180 18.00 3.22 -13.46
N ASP A 181 19.14 3.11 -12.87
CA ASP A 181 20.35 3.70 -13.47
C ASP A 181 21.34 2.56 -13.79
N GLY A 182 21.18 1.98 -14.97
CA GLY A 182 22.14 1.01 -15.51
C GLY A 182 21.71 -0.47 -15.46
N PHE A 183 20.42 -0.77 -15.38
CA PHE A 183 19.93 -2.13 -15.55
C PHE A 183 19.60 -2.37 -17.04
N GLU A 184 20.31 -3.28 -17.68
CA GLU A 184 19.99 -3.79 -19.01
C GLU A 184 19.19 -5.09 -18.87
N VAL A 185 18.06 -5.16 -19.56
CA VAL A 185 17.27 -6.38 -19.69
C VAL A 185 17.70 -7.05 -20.98
N ASP A 186 18.44 -8.15 -20.89
CA ASP A 186 18.76 -9.02 -22.01
C ASP A 186 17.55 -9.85 -22.47
#